data_421b54cf342861915987d40a9365439f
#
_entry.id   421b54cf342861915987d40a9365439f
#
_cell.length_a   1.000
_cell.length_b   1.000
_cell.length_c   1.000
_cell.angle_alpha   90.00
_cell.angle_beta   90.00
_cell.angle_gamma   90.00
#
_symmetry.space_group_name_H-M   'P 1'
#
loop_
_entity.id
_entity.type
_entity.pdbx_description
1 polymer ?
#
loop_
_entity_poly.entity_id
_entity_poly.type
_entity_poly.pdbx_seq_one_letter_code
_entity_poly.pdbx_strand_id
1 'polypeptide(L)'
;GVSKPSNAPLGYLIFDVVRERIIHRGNVVGPIASIRKIGHKISDKIYLKTQGRPGIFSTKIAYIDKPSSLDPSYNLMISDLDGFDSISLFSSPQPLMSPSWSPDMKSIAYVSFEEGTSRIFIQELSNAKRRGLKLEKGINSSPNWSPDGKKISAVLSKSGNPDIYLYDLNSSNWIQLTTHFGIDTEPDWSPNSKKLIFTSNRSGSPQIYELNVNNKRIKRLTFEGTYNARGRYLPDGKNIVFVHRKNGIFHIATQNIRTGKVRVLTNTFLDESPTVSPNGNVVLYATKDGDKDILAGITMDGKTRFRMPSLKGEAREPSWSPIID
;
A
#
# COMPACT_ATOMS: atom_id res chain seq x y z
N GLY A 1 19.51 34.65 -20.32
CA GLY A 1 18.35 34.82 -19.47
C GLY A 1 17.49 33.60 -19.58
N VAL A 2 17.45 32.72 -18.54
CA VAL A 2 16.52 31.60 -18.50
C VAL A 2 15.16 32.21 -18.08
N SER A 3 14.21 32.26 -18.98
CA SER A 3 12.83 32.69 -18.69
C SER A 3 12.27 31.77 -17.60
N LYS A 4 11.83 32.34 -16.47
CA LYS A 4 11.08 31.58 -15.45
C LYS A 4 9.87 30.92 -16.13
N PRO A 5 9.58 29.64 -15.89
CA PRO A 5 8.40 29.00 -16.44
C PRO A 5 7.16 29.79 -16.01
N SER A 6 6.38 30.28 -16.97
CA SER A 6 5.18 31.05 -16.68
C SER A 6 4.15 30.16 -15.98
N ASN A 7 3.79 30.49 -14.76
CA ASN A 7 2.66 29.91 -14.06
C ASN A 7 1.37 30.43 -14.74
N ALA A 8 0.69 29.60 -15.50
CA ALA A 8 -0.58 29.95 -16.09
C ALA A 8 -1.74 29.30 -15.31
N PRO A 9 -2.82 30.04 -15.02
CA PRO A 9 -4.02 29.44 -14.48
C PRO A 9 -4.71 28.60 -15.56
N LEU A 10 -4.92 27.32 -15.29
CA LEU A 10 -5.74 26.46 -16.14
C LEU A 10 -7.16 26.43 -15.55
N GLY A 11 -8.10 27.07 -16.25
CA GLY A 11 -9.52 27.03 -15.92
C GLY A 11 -10.13 25.69 -16.31
N TYR A 12 -11.06 25.17 -15.51
CA TYR A 12 -11.89 24.03 -15.86
C TYR A 12 -13.33 24.24 -15.43
N LEU A 13 -14.23 23.52 -16.12
CA LEU A 13 -15.66 23.58 -15.91
C LEU A 13 -16.20 22.14 -15.85
N ILE A 14 -17.04 21.87 -14.86
CA ILE A 14 -17.79 20.61 -14.76
C ILE A 14 -19.24 20.92 -15.12
N PHE A 15 -19.72 20.31 -16.21
CA PHE A 15 -21.08 20.48 -16.71
C PHE A 15 -21.87 19.18 -16.57
N ASP A 16 -23.05 19.26 -15.96
CA ASP A 16 -24.01 18.16 -15.87
C ASP A 16 -24.85 18.17 -17.16
N VAL A 17 -24.53 17.26 -18.06
CA VAL A 17 -25.20 17.17 -19.40
C VAL A 17 -26.67 16.78 -19.24
N VAL A 18 -27.03 15.98 -18.24
CA VAL A 18 -28.41 15.51 -18.00
C VAL A 18 -29.30 16.62 -17.47
N ARG A 19 -28.74 17.46 -16.56
CA ARG A 19 -29.48 18.56 -15.92
C ARG A 19 -29.20 19.90 -16.56
N GLU A 20 -28.41 19.91 -17.64
CA GLU A 20 -28.02 21.09 -18.42
C GLU A 20 -27.53 22.28 -17.59
N ARG A 21 -26.71 21.99 -16.56
CA ARG A 21 -26.18 23.00 -15.63
C ARG A 21 -24.72 22.84 -15.29
N ILE A 22 -24.08 23.96 -15.00
CA ILE A 22 -22.73 23.95 -14.48
C ILE A 22 -22.75 23.51 -13.01
N ILE A 23 -22.03 22.42 -12.70
CA ILE A 23 -21.86 21.92 -11.33
C ILE A 23 -20.74 22.72 -10.61
N HIS A 24 -19.66 22.99 -11.33
CA HIS A 24 -18.50 23.64 -10.72
C HIS A 24 -17.64 24.35 -11.76
N ARG A 25 -17.03 25.47 -11.36
CA ARG A 25 -15.94 26.15 -12.08
C ARG A 25 -14.75 26.25 -11.16
N GLY A 26 -13.55 26.09 -11.67
CA GLY A 26 -12.34 26.20 -10.87
C GLY A 26 -11.12 26.50 -11.71
N ASN A 27 -10.05 26.89 -11.01
CA ASN A 27 -8.74 27.12 -11.60
C ASN A 27 -7.68 26.32 -10.84
N VAL A 28 -6.68 25.83 -11.56
CA VAL A 28 -5.46 25.27 -10.98
C VAL A 28 -4.29 26.03 -11.57
N VAL A 29 -3.43 26.56 -10.72
CA VAL A 29 -2.25 27.33 -11.12
C VAL A 29 -1.02 26.42 -11.05
N GLY A 30 -0.20 26.45 -12.09
CA GLY A 30 1.07 25.73 -12.11
C GLY A 30 1.86 25.96 -13.39
N PRO A 31 3.14 25.54 -13.41
CA PRO A 31 3.95 25.65 -14.61
C PRO A 31 3.44 24.69 -15.70
N ILE A 32 3.46 25.12 -16.95
CA ILE A 32 3.01 24.32 -18.12
C ILE A 32 3.77 22.99 -18.20
N ALA A 33 5.05 22.95 -17.79
CA ALA A 33 5.82 21.72 -17.70
C ALA A 33 5.22 20.68 -16.75
N SER A 34 4.29 21.08 -15.86
CA SER A 34 3.61 20.20 -14.90
C SER A 34 2.16 19.92 -15.29
N ILE A 35 1.82 20.03 -16.59
CA ILE A 35 0.42 19.88 -17.09
C ILE A 35 -0.23 18.57 -16.62
N ARG A 36 0.50 17.45 -16.55
CA ARG A 36 0.00 16.18 -16.01
C ARG A 36 -0.43 16.31 -14.55
N LYS A 37 0.43 16.87 -13.69
CA LYS A 37 0.12 17.08 -12.25
C LYS A 37 -1.07 18.01 -12.07
N ILE A 38 -1.21 19.01 -12.95
CA ILE A 38 -2.39 19.89 -12.99
C ILE A 38 -3.63 19.08 -13.39
N GLY A 39 -3.52 18.22 -14.41
CA GLY A 39 -4.59 17.33 -14.84
C GLY A 39 -5.05 16.40 -13.70
N HIS A 40 -4.14 15.79 -12.98
CA HIS A 40 -4.46 14.93 -11.82
C HIS A 40 -5.21 15.73 -10.72
N LYS A 41 -4.74 16.95 -10.38
CA LYS A 41 -5.44 17.82 -9.41
C LYS A 41 -6.84 18.21 -9.87
N ILE A 42 -7.03 18.48 -11.15
CA ILE A 42 -8.36 18.75 -11.72
C ILE A 42 -9.23 17.50 -11.60
N SER A 43 -8.70 16.33 -11.97
CA SER A 43 -9.41 15.05 -11.85
C SER A 43 -9.83 14.74 -10.42
N ASP A 44 -8.97 15.01 -9.43
CA ASP A 44 -9.32 14.86 -8.01
C ASP A 44 -10.49 15.78 -7.61
N LYS A 45 -10.49 17.03 -8.09
CA LYS A 45 -11.58 17.98 -7.84
C LYS A 45 -12.88 17.57 -8.53
N ILE A 46 -12.79 17.10 -9.79
CA ILE A 46 -13.95 16.56 -10.50
C ILE A 46 -14.53 15.37 -9.74
N TYR A 47 -13.68 14.43 -9.33
CA TYR A 47 -14.09 13.25 -8.58
C TYR A 47 -14.78 13.62 -7.26
N LEU A 48 -14.20 14.56 -6.50
CA LEU A 48 -14.82 15.05 -5.26
C LEU A 48 -16.20 15.66 -5.52
N LYS A 49 -16.38 16.47 -6.57
CA LYS A 49 -17.64 17.14 -6.88
C LYS A 49 -18.71 16.18 -7.42
N THR A 50 -18.30 15.13 -8.11
CA THR A 50 -19.24 14.17 -8.72
C THR A 50 -19.54 12.98 -7.80
N GLN A 51 -18.57 12.52 -7.01
CA GLN A 51 -18.68 11.33 -6.17
C GLN A 51 -18.79 11.63 -4.66
N GLY A 52 -18.57 12.90 -4.25
CA GLY A 52 -18.60 13.31 -2.83
C GLY A 52 -17.45 12.73 -1.98
N ARG A 53 -16.40 12.23 -2.61
CA ARG A 53 -15.22 11.63 -1.96
C ARG A 53 -13.94 12.17 -2.58
N PRO A 54 -12.81 12.21 -1.84
CA PRO A 54 -11.53 12.62 -2.39
C PRO A 54 -11.12 11.80 -3.61
N GLY A 55 -10.57 12.44 -4.63
CA GLY A 55 -9.92 11.77 -5.74
C GLY A 55 -8.61 11.12 -5.32
N ILE A 56 -8.07 10.27 -6.19
CA ILE A 56 -6.81 9.53 -5.96
C ILE A 56 -5.81 9.74 -7.09
N PHE A 57 -6.12 10.61 -8.05
CA PHE A 57 -5.33 10.79 -9.27
C PHE A 57 -3.96 11.41 -9.00
N SER A 58 -3.84 12.24 -7.96
CA SER A 58 -2.57 12.84 -7.52
C SER A 58 -1.76 11.95 -6.57
N THR A 59 -2.23 10.75 -6.24
CA THR A 59 -1.52 9.82 -5.36
C THR A 59 -0.36 9.12 -6.08
N LYS A 60 0.53 8.52 -5.30
CA LYS A 60 1.69 7.79 -5.78
C LYS A 60 1.60 6.32 -5.40
N ILE A 61 2.30 5.49 -6.17
CA ILE A 61 2.48 4.07 -5.86
C ILE A 61 3.96 3.81 -5.67
N ALA A 62 4.32 3.25 -4.51
CA ALA A 62 5.62 2.63 -4.32
C ALA A 62 5.51 1.13 -4.61
N TYR A 63 6.53 0.54 -5.22
CA TYR A 63 6.56 -0.89 -5.56
C TYR A 63 7.98 -1.37 -5.71
N ILE A 64 8.17 -2.67 -5.73
CA ILE A 64 9.46 -3.30 -6.01
C ILE A 64 9.45 -3.78 -7.45
N ASP A 65 10.45 -3.29 -8.22
CA ASP A 65 10.78 -3.79 -9.54
C ASP A 65 11.86 -4.86 -9.41
N LYS A 66 11.60 -6.04 -9.95
CA LYS A 66 12.49 -7.20 -9.83
C LYS A 66 13.60 -7.18 -10.87
N PRO A 67 14.71 -7.87 -10.59
CA PRO A 67 15.75 -8.06 -11.57
C PRO A 67 15.23 -8.65 -12.88
N SER A 68 15.79 -8.16 -13.98
CA SER A 68 15.54 -8.65 -15.33
C SER A 68 16.86 -8.97 -16.02
N SER A 69 16.81 -9.51 -17.23
CA SER A 69 18.02 -9.71 -18.05
C SER A 69 18.76 -8.41 -18.40
N LEU A 70 18.05 -7.27 -18.34
CA LEU A 70 18.60 -5.94 -18.65
C LEU A 70 19.09 -5.19 -17.40
N ASP A 71 18.51 -5.47 -16.24
CA ASP A 71 18.88 -4.90 -14.94
C ASP A 71 18.83 -6.00 -13.88
N PRO A 72 19.99 -6.46 -13.35
CA PRO A 72 20.05 -7.51 -12.35
C PRO A 72 19.68 -7.04 -10.94
N SER A 73 19.31 -5.76 -10.77
CA SER A 73 19.02 -5.17 -9.46
C SER A 73 17.55 -5.20 -9.12
N TYR A 74 17.25 -5.31 -7.81
CA TYR A 74 15.94 -4.95 -7.26
C TYR A 74 15.87 -3.43 -7.10
N ASN A 75 14.76 -2.83 -7.50
CA ASN A 75 14.58 -1.39 -7.41
C ASN A 75 13.35 -1.05 -6.57
N LEU A 76 13.52 -0.18 -5.57
CA LEU A 76 12.40 0.48 -4.90
C LEU A 76 11.97 1.66 -5.75
N MET A 77 10.80 1.54 -6.36
CA MET A 77 10.26 2.50 -7.32
C MET A 77 9.13 3.32 -6.72
N ILE A 78 8.99 4.55 -7.19
CA ILE A 78 7.78 5.37 -7.03
C ILE A 78 7.32 5.84 -8.41
N SER A 79 6.00 5.79 -8.64
CA SER A 79 5.38 6.36 -9.83
C SER A 79 4.09 7.12 -9.49
N ASP A 80 3.56 7.87 -10.44
CA ASP A 80 2.17 8.30 -10.42
C ASP A 80 1.24 7.09 -10.46
N LEU A 81 -0.02 7.26 -10.05
CA LEU A 81 -1.03 6.19 -10.08
C LEU A 81 -1.17 5.54 -11.47
N ASP A 82 -0.95 6.29 -12.53
CA ASP A 82 -1.02 5.82 -13.91
C ASP A 82 0.32 5.27 -14.44
N GLY A 83 1.31 5.04 -13.57
CA GLY A 83 2.61 4.46 -13.90
C GLY A 83 3.62 5.43 -14.50
N PHE A 84 3.26 6.69 -14.72
CA PHE A 84 4.19 7.72 -15.23
C PHE A 84 5.07 8.32 -14.11
N ASP A 85 6.06 9.14 -14.52
CA ASP A 85 7.04 9.79 -13.63
C ASP A 85 7.69 8.79 -12.65
N SER A 86 7.94 7.57 -13.13
CA SER A 86 8.58 6.51 -12.35
C SER A 86 10.03 6.85 -12.07
N ILE A 87 10.39 6.82 -10.78
CA ILE A 87 11.75 7.04 -10.30
C ILE A 87 12.20 5.90 -9.40
N SER A 88 13.47 5.51 -9.50
CA SER A 88 14.11 4.60 -8.55
C SER A 88 14.59 5.39 -7.34
N LEU A 89 14.10 5.06 -6.16
CA LEU A 89 14.55 5.63 -4.90
C LEU A 89 15.80 4.93 -4.37
N PHE A 90 15.88 3.63 -4.61
CA PHE A 90 16.99 2.80 -4.16
C PHE A 90 17.10 1.56 -5.03
N SER A 91 18.32 1.16 -5.32
CA SER A 91 18.66 -0.03 -6.11
C SER A 91 19.63 -0.91 -5.33
N SER A 92 19.43 -2.23 -5.38
CA SER A 92 20.26 -3.21 -4.68
C SER A 92 20.35 -4.52 -5.48
N PRO A 93 21.52 -5.15 -5.55
CA PRO A 93 21.61 -6.52 -6.08
C PRO A 93 20.97 -7.55 -5.16
N GLN A 94 20.68 -7.18 -3.91
CA GLN A 94 20.00 -8.02 -2.93
C GLN A 94 18.51 -7.65 -2.86
N PRO A 95 17.64 -8.58 -2.43
CA PRO A 95 16.19 -8.36 -2.39
C PRO A 95 15.78 -7.10 -1.62
N LEU A 96 14.79 -6.42 -2.16
CA LEU A 96 14.03 -5.35 -1.53
C LEU A 96 12.58 -5.81 -1.39
N MET A 97 11.90 -5.43 -0.30
CA MET A 97 10.54 -5.90 -0.01
C MET A 97 9.72 -4.89 0.81
N SER A 98 8.42 -5.05 0.76
CA SER A 98 7.44 -4.48 1.70
C SER A 98 7.54 -2.97 1.89
N PRO A 99 7.46 -2.16 0.81
CA PRO A 99 7.45 -0.71 0.95
C PRO A 99 6.19 -0.25 1.69
N SER A 100 6.33 0.75 2.56
CA SER A 100 5.26 1.36 3.33
C SER A 100 5.48 2.85 3.47
N TRP A 101 4.49 3.65 3.05
CA TRP A 101 4.52 5.10 3.13
C TRP A 101 4.36 5.60 4.56
N SER A 102 5.11 6.65 4.92
CA SER A 102 4.75 7.45 6.09
C SER A 102 3.46 8.24 5.83
N PRO A 103 2.61 8.48 6.85
CA PRO A 103 1.32 9.15 6.65
C PRO A 103 1.46 10.61 6.18
N ASP A 104 2.60 11.25 6.39
CA ASP A 104 2.94 12.60 5.91
C ASP A 104 3.59 12.61 4.51
N MET A 105 3.74 11.43 3.89
CA MET A 105 4.39 11.21 2.59
C MET A 105 5.84 11.73 2.48
N LYS A 106 6.54 11.91 3.60
CA LYS A 106 7.94 12.36 3.57
C LYS A 106 8.94 11.23 3.52
N SER A 107 8.52 10.02 3.89
CA SER A 107 9.40 8.86 3.99
C SER A 107 8.73 7.57 3.53
N ILE A 108 9.57 6.59 3.18
CA ILE A 108 9.15 5.20 2.94
C ILE A 108 9.97 4.29 3.86
N ALA A 109 9.30 3.37 4.54
CA ALA A 109 9.92 2.23 5.19
C ALA A 109 9.92 1.04 4.24
N TYR A 110 10.97 0.24 4.23
CA TYR A 110 11.09 -0.97 3.42
C TYR A 110 12.13 -1.92 4.01
N VAL A 111 12.15 -3.16 3.53
CA VAL A 111 13.13 -4.17 3.89
C VAL A 111 14.21 -4.24 2.82
N SER A 112 15.48 -4.31 3.24
CA SER A 112 16.63 -4.56 2.36
C SER A 112 17.49 -5.69 2.94
N PHE A 113 18.03 -6.51 2.04
CA PHE A 113 18.99 -7.57 2.36
C PHE A 113 20.43 -7.19 2.02
N GLU A 114 20.71 -5.92 1.74
CA GLU A 114 22.04 -5.43 1.33
C GLU A 114 23.16 -5.72 2.35
N GLU A 115 22.82 -5.88 3.62
CA GLU A 115 23.76 -6.21 4.71
C GLU A 115 23.85 -7.74 4.96
N GLY A 116 23.35 -8.60 4.04
CA GLY A 116 23.34 -10.06 4.16
C GLY A 116 22.20 -10.63 5.01
N THR A 117 21.50 -9.78 5.76
CA THR A 117 20.32 -10.13 6.57
C THR A 117 19.20 -9.13 6.29
N SER A 118 17.94 -9.54 6.58
CA SER A 118 16.82 -8.60 6.42
C SER A 118 16.88 -7.49 7.45
N ARG A 119 16.87 -6.24 7.00
CA ARG A 119 16.81 -5.05 7.84
C ARG A 119 15.77 -4.07 7.34
N ILE A 120 15.07 -3.41 8.26
CA ILE A 120 14.11 -2.36 7.93
C ILE A 120 14.84 -1.03 7.86
N PHE A 121 14.68 -0.33 6.74
CA PHE A 121 15.18 1.02 6.52
C PHE A 121 14.03 2.01 6.39
N ILE A 122 14.28 3.24 6.83
CA ILE A 122 13.45 4.41 6.52
C ILE A 122 14.26 5.31 5.61
N GLN A 123 13.70 5.69 4.48
CA GLN A 123 14.30 6.60 3.52
C GLN A 123 13.47 7.87 3.39
N GLU A 124 14.09 9.03 3.55
CA GLU A 124 13.49 10.34 3.31
C GLU A 124 13.43 10.62 1.81
N LEU A 125 12.29 11.11 1.32
CA LEU A 125 12.09 11.38 -0.11
C LEU A 125 12.77 12.67 -0.59
N SER A 126 12.94 13.66 0.29
CA SER A 126 13.46 14.97 -0.08
C SER A 126 14.97 14.99 -0.34
N ASN A 127 15.73 14.13 0.31
CA ASN A 127 17.20 14.15 0.32
C ASN A 127 17.85 12.75 0.19
N ALA A 128 17.00 11.74 0.00
CA ALA A 128 17.39 10.33 -0.09
C ALA A 128 18.16 9.77 1.13
N LYS A 129 18.16 10.48 2.27
CA LYS A 129 18.79 9.97 3.50
C LYS A 129 18.09 8.71 3.97
N ARG A 130 18.91 7.74 4.31
CA ARG A 130 18.45 6.42 4.79
C ARG A 130 18.94 6.18 6.21
N ARG A 131 18.08 5.60 7.04
CA ARG A 131 18.46 5.08 8.35
C ARG A 131 17.88 3.70 8.56
N GLY A 132 18.71 2.74 8.98
CA GLY A 132 18.25 1.43 9.42
C GLY A 132 17.58 1.54 10.78
N LEU A 133 16.47 0.83 10.99
CA LEU A 133 15.93 0.64 12.31
C LEU A 133 16.86 -0.28 13.13
N LYS A 134 16.67 -0.30 14.44
CA LYS A 134 17.43 -1.19 15.33
C LYS A 134 17.28 -2.62 14.85
N LEU A 135 18.41 -3.17 14.37
CA LEU A 135 18.48 -4.54 13.87
C LEU A 135 18.33 -5.52 15.03
N GLU A 136 17.46 -6.49 14.84
CA GLU A 136 17.29 -7.60 15.79
C GLU A 136 17.72 -8.92 15.12
N LYS A 137 18.06 -9.91 15.92
CA LYS A 137 18.46 -11.23 15.41
C LYS A 137 17.33 -11.91 14.64
N GLY A 138 17.64 -12.52 13.49
CA GLY A 138 16.71 -13.24 12.65
C GLY A 138 15.96 -12.34 11.69
N ILE A 139 14.68 -12.63 11.42
CA ILE A 139 13.86 -11.92 10.47
C ILE A 139 13.49 -10.52 11.00
N ASN A 140 13.65 -9.51 10.16
CA ASN A 140 13.18 -8.13 10.36
C ASN A 140 12.42 -7.73 9.09
N SER A 141 11.08 -7.80 9.08
CA SER A 141 10.31 -7.67 7.84
C SER A 141 8.96 -6.98 8.02
N SER A 142 8.25 -6.80 6.90
CA SER A 142 6.88 -6.29 6.81
C SER A 142 6.62 -5.02 7.62
N PRO A 143 7.44 -3.96 7.45
CA PRO A 143 7.20 -2.69 8.13
C PRO A 143 5.88 -2.07 7.65
N ASN A 144 5.11 -1.51 8.58
CA ASN A 144 3.90 -0.75 8.25
C ASN A 144 3.74 0.43 9.20
N TRP A 145 3.65 1.65 8.62
CA TRP A 145 3.52 2.89 9.39
C TRP A 145 2.15 2.98 10.05
N SER A 146 2.14 3.41 11.32
CA SER A 146 0.88 3.77 11.96
C SER A 146 0.31 5.05 11.34
N PRO A 147 -1.03 5.18 11.17
CA PRO A 147 -1.66 6.37 10.62
C PRO A 147 -1.35 7.67 11.38
N ASP A 148 -1.03 7.59 12.68
CA ASP A 148 -0.60 8.73 13.49
C ASP A 148 0.89 9.10 13.33
N GLY A 149 1.63 8.35 12.52
CA GLY A 149 3.04 8.59 12.22
C GLY A 149 4.02 8.33 13.36
N LYS A 150 3.57 7.79 14.50
CA LYS A 150 4.40 7.64 15.71
C LYS A 150 5.10 6.30 15.82
N LYS A 151 4.61 5.29 15.12
CA LYS A 151 5.06 3.90 15.25
C LYS A 151 5.17 3.21 13.90
N ILE A 152 5.98 2.16 13.87
CA ILE A 152 6.01 1.18 12.76
C ILE A 152 5.72 -0.19 13.36
N SER A 153 4.70 -0.88 12.86
CA SER A 153 4.54 -2.31 13.11
C SER A 153 5.43 -3.11 12.19
N ALA A 154 6.00 -4.20 12.67
CA ALA A 154 6.88 -5.07 11.88
C ALA A 154 6.86 -6.50 12.40
N VAL A 155 7.48 -7.39 11.66
CA VAL A 155 7.69 -8.78 12.03
C VAL A 155 9.15 -8.95 12.45
N LEU A 156 9.37 -9.46 13.66
CA LEU A 156 10.70 -9.86 14.14
C LEU A 156 10.65 -11.31 14.62
N SER A 157 11.73 -12.07 14.38
CA SER A 157 11.86 -13.44 14.88
C SER A 157 12.87 -13.59 16.02
N LYS A 158 13.24 -12.50 16.70
CA LYS A 158 14.22 -12.50 17.79
C LYS A 158 13.81 -13.36 18.99
N SER A 159 12.52 -13.60 19.18
CA SER A 159 11.96 -14.50 20.19
C SER A 159 12.05 -15.99 19.84
N GLY A 160 12.60 -16.34 18.66
CA GLY A 160 12.64 -17.69 18.12
C GLY A 160 11.51 -18.02 17.14
N ASN A 161 10.50 -17.14 17.04
CA ASN A 161 9.35 -17.26 16.14
C ASN A 161 9.01 -15.90 15.53
N PRO A 162 8.51 -15.81 14.28
CA PRO A 162 7.99 -14.56 13.70
C PRO A 162 6.77 -14.06 14.47
N ASP A 163 6.92 -12.93 15.13
CA ASP A 163 5.90 -12.24 15.92
C ASP A 163 5.75 -10.78 15.49
N ILE A 164 4.61 -10.17 15.82
CA ILE A 164 4.36 -8.75 15.57
C ILE A 164 4.98 -7.89 16.67
N TYR A 165 5.76 -6.91 16.25
CA TYR A 165 6.39 -5.90 17.11
C TYR A 165 6.00 -4.50 16.69
N LEU A 166 6.08 -3.56 17.62
CA LEU A 166 6.02 -2.12 17.37
C LEU A 166 7.38 -1.50 17.57
N TYR A 167 7.82 -0.70 16.63
CA TYR A 167 8.92 0.24 16.79
C TYR A 167 8.36 1.61 17.15
N ASP A 168 8.69 2.12 18.32
CA ASP A 168 8.34 3.48 18.71
C ASP A 168 9.42 4.44 18.17
N LEU A 169 9.00 5.39 17.33
CA LEU A 169 9.93 6.27 16.63
C LEU A 169 10.59 7.32 17.52
N ASN A 170 9.99 7.61 18.68
CA ASN A 170 10.55 8.56 19.65
C ASN A 170 11.60 7.89 20.54
N SER A 171 11.27 6.72 21.11
CA SER A 171 12.17 5.99 21.99
C SER A 171 13.16 5.08 21.28
N SER A 172 12.96 4.85 19.96
CA SER A 172 13.76 3.94 19.14
C SER A 172 13.84 2.50 19.69
N ASN A 173 12.76 2.03 20.31
CA ASN A 173 12.70 0.70 20.91
C ASN A 173 11.58 -0.16 20.31
N TRP A 174 11.84 -1.49 20.31
CA TRP A 174 10.87 -2.50 19.92
C TRP A 174 10.03 -2.96 21.10
N ILE A 175 8.72 -3.05 20.92
CA ILE A 175 7.72 -3.56 21.86
C ILE A 175 7.05 -4.78 21.22
N GLN A 176 7.11 -5.94 21.84
CA GLN A 176 6.47 -7.15 21.36
C GLN A 176 4.95 -7.11 21.61
N LEU A 177 4.16 -7.42 20.58
CA LEU A 177 2.70 -7.45 20.67
C LEU A 177 2.14 -8.87 20.69
N THR A 178 2.75 -9.81 19.96
CA THR A 178 2.30 -11.21 19.92
C THR A 178 3.40 -12.14 20.40
N THR A 179 2.98 -13.31 20.95
CA THR A 179 3.88 -14.31 21.56
C THR A 179 3.30 -15.70 21.35
N HIS A 180 2.96 -16.08 20.14
CA HIS A 180 2.36 -17.38 19.86
C HIS A 180 3.35 -18.25 19.09
N PHE A 181 3.29 -19.59 19.23
CA PHE A 181 4.15 -20.52 18.49
C PHE A 181 3.88 -20.54 16.97
N GLY A 182 2.70 -20.10 16.53
CA GLY A 182 2.38 -19.88 15.11
C GLY A 182 3.07 -18.66 14.56
N ILE A 183 3.27 -18.63 13.25
CA ILE A 183 3.84 -17.50 12.52
C ILE A 183 2.82 -16.36 12.47
N ASP A 184 3.19 -15.20 13.00
CA ASP A 184 2.45 -13.95 12.93
C ASP A 184 3.17 -12.99 11.99
N THR A 185 2.51 -12.55 10.91
CA THR A 185 3.16 -11.76 9.84
C THR A 185 2.22 -10.73 9.21
N GLU A 186 2.78 -9.83 8.39
CA GLU A 186 2.05 -8.89 7.53
C GLU A 186 1.07 -7.98 8.29
N PRO A 187 1.52 -7.26 9.33
CA PRO A 187 0.67 -6.38 10.11
C PRO A 187 0.18 -5.20 9.27
N ASP A 188 -1.08 -4.79 9.49
CA ASP A 188 -1.66 -3.59 8.91
C ASP A 188 -2.52 -2.83 9.92
N TRP A 189 -2.46 -1.49 9.91
CA TRP A 189 -3.10 -0.67 10.91
C TRP A 189 -4.55 -0.35 10.59
N SER A 190 -5.38 -0.35 11.64
CA SER A 190 -6.68 0.31 11.56
C SER A 190 -6.52 1.82 11.39
N PRO A 191 -7.43 2.52 10.69
CA PRO A 191 -7.31 3.96 10.41
C PRO A 191 -7.15 4.85 11.65
N ASN A 192 -7.58 4.37 12.81
CA ASN A 192 -7.48 5.11 14.08
C ASN A 192 -6.25 4.75 14.93
N SER A 193 -5.28 4.02 14.39
CA SER A 193 -4.05 3.58 15.05
C SER A 193 -4.23 2.76 16.35
N LYS A 194 -5.45 2.21 16.60
CA LYS A 194 -5.74 1.48 17.85
C LYS A 194 -5.66 -0.04 17.70
N LYS A 195 -5.70 -0.53 16.48
CA LYS A 195 -5.72 -1.96 16.18
C LYS A 195 -4.78 -2.28 15.02
N LEU A 196 -4.35 -3.54 14.98
CA LEU A 196 -3.67 -4.16 13.85
C LEU A 196 -4.48 -5.35 13.36
N ILE A 197 -4.49 -5.59 12.07
CA ILE A 197 -4.75 -6.93 11.55
C ILE A 197 -3.44 -7.55 11.11
N PHE A 198 -3.37 -8.86 11.17
CA PHE A 198 -2.18 -9.62 10.79
C PHE A 198 -2.56 -11.02 10.32
N THR A 199 -1.69 -11.62 9.55
CA THR A 199 -1.81 -13.03 9.14
C THR A 199 -1.22 -13.92 10.21
N SER A 200 -1.94 -15.00 10.58
CA SER A 200 -1.44 -16.01 11.52
C SER A 200 -1.90 -17.40 11.16
N ASN A 201 -1.01 -18.38 11.32
CA ASN A 201 -1.33 -19.80 11.16
C ASN A 201 -1.66 -20.50 12.49
N ARG A 202 -1.89 -19.75 13.57
CA ARG A 202 -2.17 -20.27 14.93
C ARG A 202 -3.36 -21.22 15.02
N SER A 203 -4.25 -21.20 14.04
CA SER A 203 -5.40 -22.12 13.94
C SER A 203 -5.20 -23.21 12.87
N GLY A 204 -3.94 -23.51 12.50
CA GLY A 204 -3.56 -24.52 11.52
C GLY A 204 -3.19 -23.94 10.15
N SER A 205 -4.05 -23.17 9.54
CA SER A 205 -3.79 -22.50 8.25
C SER A 205 -3.82 -20.98 8.39
N PRO A 206 -3.17 -20.22 7.47
CA PRO A 206 -3.14 -18.76 7.52
C PRO A 206 -4.54 -18.15 7.52
N GLN A 207 -4.79 -17.28 8.49
CA GLN A 207 -6.04 -16.54 8.65
C GLN A 207 -5.73 -15.11 9.12
N ILE A 208 -6.68 -14.20 8.93
CA ILE A 208 -6.57 -12.83 9.40
C ILE A 208 -7.07 -12.73 10.84
N TYR A 209 -6.26 -12.14 11.70
CA TYR A 209 -6.56 -11.84 13.10
C TYR A 209 -6.51 -10.34 13.34
N GLU A 210 -7.30 -9.85 14.28
CA GLU A 210 -7.27 -8.46 14.77
C GLU A 210 -6.66 -8.44 16.17
N LEU A 211 -5.71 -7.54 16.39
CA LEU A 211 -5.07 -7.27 17.67
C LEU A 211 -5.42 -5.86 18.12
N ASN A 212 -5.85 -5.68 19.36
CA ASN A 212 -5.92 -4.36 19.99
C ASN A 212 -4.55 -4.01 20.59
N VAL A 213 -3.96 -2.90 20.14
CA VAL A 213 -2.57 -2.51 20.49
C VAL A 213 -2.41 -2.21 22.00
N ASN A 214 -3.44 -1.67 22.65
CA ASN A 214 -3.35 -1.26 24.05
C ASN A 214 -3.44 -2.43 25.04
N ASN A 215 -4.42 -3.33 24.83
CA ASN A 215 -4.70 -4.43 25.75
C ASN A 215 -4.28 -5.80 25.22
N LYS A 216 -3.66 -5.84 24.05
CA LYS A 216 -3.16 -7.04 23.36
C LYS A 216 -4.20 -8.15 23.13
N ARG A 217 -5.49 -7.84 23.20
CA ARG A 217 -6.54 -8.81 22.88
C ARG A 217 -6.52 -9.14 21.40
N ILE A 218 -6.57 -10.43 21.08
CA ILE A 218 -6.54 -10.96 19.71
C ILE A 218 -7.87 -11.68 19.45
N LYS A 219 -8.41 -11.50 18.25
CA LYS A 219 -9.56 -12.26 17.74
C LYS A 219 -9.36 -12.62 16.27
N ARG A 220 -9.83 -13.79 15.86
CA ARG A 220 -9.86 -14.19 14.45
C ARG A 220 -10.96 -13.44 13.72
N LEU A 221 -10.68 -12.98 12.50
CA LEU A 221 -11.64 -12.28 11.64
C LEU A 221 -12.15 -13.15 10.49
N THR A 222 -11.32 -14.00 9.89
CA THR A 222 -11.67 -14.80 8.71
C THR A 222 -11.95 -16.26 9.08
N PHE A 223 -13.05 -16.80 8.60
CA PHE A 223 -13.50 -18.17 8.87
C PHE A 223 -13.85 -18.93 7.58
N GLU A 224 -14.13 -18.21 6.49
CA GLU A 224 -14.40 -18.77 5.18
C GLU A 224 -13.06 -19.03 4.44
N GLY A 225 -12.92 -20.23 3.84
CA GLY A 225 -11.73 -20.65 3.13
C GLY A 225 -10.60 -21.16 4.02
N THR A 226 -9.68 -21.87 3.40
CA THR A 226 -8.54 -22.51 4.08
C THR A 226 -7.30 -21.63 4.16
N TYR A 227 -7.28 -20.51 3.44
CA TYR A 227 -6.14 -19.60 3.42
C TYR A 227 -6.62 -18.16 3.22
N ASN A 228 -6.29 -17.29 4.17
CA ASN A 228 -6.53 -15.85 4.12
C ASN A 228 -5.29 -15.13 4.66
N ALA A 229 -4.66 -14.27 3.87
CA ALA A 229 -3.39 -13.63 4.20
C ALA A 229 -3.33 -12.18 3.67
N ARG A 230 -2.31 -11.42 4.10
CA ARG A 230 -2.03 -10.06 3.62
C ARG A 230 -3.23 -9.13 3.76
N GLY A 231 -3.88 -9.15 4.92
CA GLY A 231 -5.01 -8.29 5.21
C GLY A 231 -4.65 -6.80 5.17
N ARG A 232 -5.56 -5.97 4.64
CA ARG A 232 -5.47 -4.51 4.68
C ARG A 232 -6.80 -3.93 5.14
N TYR A 233 -6.78 -2.97 6.07
CA TYR A 233 -7.98 -2.23 6.41
C TYR A 233 -8.43 -1.32 5.26
N LEU A 234 -9.73 -1.20 5.08
CA LEU A 234 -10.27 -0.07 4.33
C LEU A 234 -10.29 1.18 5.22
N PRO A 235 -10.24 2.39 4.60
CA PRO A 235 -10.29 3.65 5.35
C PRO A 235 -11.54 3.84 6.23
N ASP A 236 -12.60 3.08 5.97
CA ASP A 236 -13.83 3.07 6.77
C ASP A 236 -13.67 2.34 8.13
N GLY A 237 -12.56 1.60 8.30
CA GLY A 237 -12.30 0.79 9.50
C GLY A 237 -13.31 -0.34 9.76
N LYS A 238 -14.22 -0.61 8.82
CA LYS A 238 -15.31 -1.61 8.93
C LYS A 238 -15.11 -2.79 8.01
N ASN A 239 -14.33 -2.61 6.97
CA ASN A 239 -14.06 -3.62 5.96
C ASN A 239 -12.54 -3.85 5.83
N ILE A 240 -12.18 -5.06 5.40
CA ILE A 240 -10.81 -5.45 5.07
C ILE A 240 -10.77 -6.04 3.66
N VAL A 241 -9.62 -5.95 3.00
CA VAL A 241 -9.27 -6.74 1.82
C VAL A 241 -8.12 -7.66 2.17
N PHE A 242 -8.03 -8.80 1.51
CA PHE A 242 -7.00 -9.80 1.77
C PHE A 242 -6.86 -10.75 0.58
N VAL A 243 -5.78 -11.51 0.56
CA VAL A 243 -5.59 -12.65 -0.34
C VAL A 243 -6.39 -13.82 0.18
N HIS A 244 -7.31 -14.34 -0.62
CA HIS A 244 -8.22 -15.44 -0.32
C HIS A 244 -7.98 -16.61 -1.28
N ARG A 245 -7.78 -17.81 -0.76
CA ARG A 245 -7.66 -19.01 -1.60
C ARG A 245 -9.00 -19.69 -1.75
N LYS A 246 -9.47 -19.79 -2.99
CA LYS A 246 -10.68 -20.49 -3.39
C LYS A 246 -10.37 -21.48 -4.52
N ASN A 247 -10.75 -22.75 -4.37
CA ASN A 247 -10.51 -23.79 -5.38
C ASN A 247 -9.04 -23.88 -5.86
N GLY A 248 -8.10 -23.68 -4.95
CA GLY A 248 -6.66 -23.72 -5.26
C GLY A 248 -6.08 -22.41 -5.82
N ILE A 249 -6.90 -21.45 -6.20
CA ILE A 249 -6.51 -20.18 -6.82
C ILE A 249 -6.54 -19.05 -5.79
N PHE A 250 -5.55 -18.15 -5.86
CA PHE A 250 -5.47 -16.97 -4.99
C PHE A 250 -6.15 -15.78 -5.64
N HIS A 251 -7.07 -15.16 -4.92
CA HIS A 251 -7.87 -14.02 -5.32
C HIS A 251 -7.75 -12.89 -4.31
N ILE A 252 -8.05 -11.67 -4.72
CA ILE A 252 -8.34 -10.59 -3.79
C ILE A 252 -9.82 -10.66 -3.38
N ALA A 253 -10.05 -10.69 -2.07
CA ALA A 253 -11.39 -10.68 -1.48
C ALA A 253 -11.53 -9.53 -0.49
N THR A 254 -12.77 -9.15 -0.22
CA THR A 254 -13.13 -8.19 0.83
C THR A 254 -14.09 -8.82 1.82
N GLN A 255 -14.00 -8.40 3.09
CA GLN A 255 -14.88 -8.86 4.15
C GLN A 255 -15.33 -7.69 5.03
N ASN A 256 -16.61 -7.68 5.38
CA ASN A 256 -17.09 -6.81 6.45
C ASN A 256 -16.76 -7.43 7.81
N ILE A 257 -16.01 -6.71 8.64
CA ILE A 257 -15.51 -7.21 9.94
C ILE A 257 -16.64 -7.61 10.90
N ARG A 258 -17.77 -6.89 10.87
CA ARG A 258 -18.89 -7.14 11.78
C ARG A 258 -19.73 -8.35 11.36
N THR A 259 -20.01 -8.49 10.08
CA THR A 259 -20.90 -9.54 9.57
C THR A 259 -20.16 -10.81 9.15
N GLY A 260 -18.84 -10.73 8.93
CA GLY A 260 -18.04 -11.82 8.40
C GLY A 260 -18.29 -12.13 6.91
N LYS A 261 -19.19 -11.40 6.24
CA LYS A 261 -19.54 -11.66 4.83
C LYS A 261 -18.35 -11.40 3.93
N VAL A 262 -17.87 -12.44 3.24
CA VAL A 262 -16.79 -12.39 2.27
C VAL A 262 -17.34 -12.18 0.86
N ARG A 263 -16.62 -11.40 0.05
CA ARG A 263 -16.88 -11.23 -1.38
C ARG A 263 -15.56 -11.23 -2.14
N VAL A 264 -15.40 -12.18 -3.06
CA VAL A 264 -14.26 -12.23 -3.98
C VAL A 264 -14.39 -11.10 -5.00
N LEU A 265 -13.31 -10.35 -5.20
CA LEU A 265 -13.26 -9.20 -6.11
C LEU A 265 -12.67 -9.57 -7.46
N THR A 266 -11.62 -10.42 -7.48
CA THR A 266 -10.89 -10.77 -8.70
C THR A 266 -11.23 -12.18 -9.18
N ASN A 267 -11.04 -12.40 -10.48
CA ASN A 267 -11.14 -13.71 -11.11
C ASN A 267 -9.85 -14.07 -11.88
N THR A 268 -8.78 -13.35 -11.62
CA THR A 268 -7.45 -13.55 -12.14
C THR A 268 -6.71 -14.65 -11.36
N PHE A 269 -5.51 -14.96 -11.76
CA PHE A 269 -4.73 -16.09 -11.30
C PHE A 269 -3.50 -15.56 -10.53
N LEU A 270 -3.24 -16.09 -9.34
CA LEU A 270 -2.12 -15.69 -8.47
C LEU A 270 -2.14 -14.21 -8.07
N ASP A 271 -3.28 -13.73 -7.59
CA ASP A 271 -3.40 -12.37 -7.07
C ASP A 271 -2.80 -12.28 -5.66
N GLU A 272 -1.93 -11.30 -5.45
CA GLU A 272 -1.23 -11.11 -4.18
C GLU A 272 -0.98 -9.65 -3.83
N SER A 273 -0.51 -9.41 -2.60
CA SER A 273 -0.04 -8.11 -2.13
C SER A 273 -1.02 -6.96 -2.33
N PRO A 274 -2.29 -7.07 -1.89
CA PRO A 274 -3.25 -5.99 -2.07
C PRO A 274 -2.84 -4.73 -1.28
N THR A 275 -3.07 -3.57 -1.89
CA THR A 275 -3.05 -2.26 -1.23
C THR A 275 -4.31 -1.49 -1.57
N VAL A 276 -4.82 -0.71 -0.63
CA VAL A 276 -6.11 -0.01 -0.77
C VAL A 276 -5.86 1.46 -1.07
N SER A 277 -6.62 2.01 -2.01
CA SER A 277 -6.61 3.46 -2.25
C SER A 277 -7.07 4.23 -1.01
N PRO A 278 -6.51 5.41 -0.73
CA PRO A 278 -6.82 6.17 0.49
C PRO A 278 -8.29 6.62 0.56
N ASN A 279 -9.04 6.63 -0.54
CA ASN A 279 -10.48 6.86 -0.55
C ASN A 279 -11.33 5.57 -0.43
N GLY A 280 -10.68 4.40 -0.38
CA GLY A 280 -11.33 3.10 -0.19
C GLY A 280 -12.08 2.54 -1.40
N ASN A 281 -11.93 3.12 -2.60
CA ASN A 281 -12.72 2.72 -3.77
C ASN A 281 -12.00 1.75 -4.71
N VAL A 282 -10.67 1.66 -4.61
CA VAL A 282 -9.83 0.84 -5.51
C VAL A 282 -8.87 0.00 -4.68
N VAL A 283 -8.65 -1.22 -5.11
CA VAL A 283 -7.57 -2.09 -4.64
C VAL A 283 -6.57 -2.26 -5.78
N LEU A 284 -5.30 -1.99 -5.50
CA LEU A 284 -4.19 -2.34 -6.37
C LEU A 284 -3.55 -3.62 -5.84
N TYR A 285 -3.13 -4.52 -6.72
CA TYR A 285 -2.56 -5.82 -6.35
C TYR A 285 -1.56 -6.28 -7.41
N ALA A 286 -0.66 -7.17 -7.02
CA ALA A 286 0.21 -7.85 -7.96
C ALA A 286 -0.49 -9.10 -8.53
N THR A 287 -0.31 -9.37 -9.82
CA THR A 287 -0.88 -10.53 -10.49
C THR A 287 0.01 -10.94 -11.68
N LYS A 288 -0.37 -12.01 -12.36
CA LYS A 288 0.32 -12.49 -13.56
C LYS A 288 -0.39 -12.04 -14.84
N ASP A 289 0.42 -11.68 -15.85
CA ASP A 289 0.02 -11.52 -17.24
C ASP A 289 0.97 -12.38 -18.11
N GLY A 290 0.54 -13.57 -18.44
CA GLY A 290 1.46 -14.62 -18.90
C GLY A 290 2.49 -14.94 -17.80
N ASP A 291 3.77 -14.87 -18.15
CA ASP A 291 4.87 -15.15 -17.21
C ASP A 291 5.32 -13.91 -16.42
N LYS A 292 4.79 -12.71 -16.74
CA LYS A 292 5.22 -11.47 -16.12
C LYS A 292 4.39 -11.09 -14.90
N ASP A 293 5.07 -10.61 -13.86
CA ASP A 293 4.41 -9.98 -12.73
C ASP A 293 4.04 -8.55 -13.09
N ILE A 294 2.78 -8.20 -12.90
CA ILE A 294 2.24 -6.86 -13.18
C ILE A 294 1.43 -6.34 -11.99
N LEU A 295 1.24 -5.03 -11.96
CA LEU A 295 0.27 -4.41 -11.05
C LEU A 295 -1.06 -4.21 -11.78
N ALA A 296 -2.13 -4.63 -11.14
CA ALA A 296 -3.50 -4.44 -11.62
C ALA A 296 -4.36 -3.78 -10.55
N GLY A 297 -5.39 -3.08 -10.98
CA GLY A 297 -6.36 -2.45 -10.09
C GLY A 297 -7.78 -2.95 -10.32
N ILE A 298 -8.56 -2.96 -9.25
CA ILE A 298 -9.99 -3.29 -9.29
C ILE A 298 -10.77 -2.35 -8.39
N THR A 299 -11.91 -1.87 -8.87
CA THR A 299 -12.82 -1.08 -8.04
C THR A 299 -13.49 -1.96 -6.97
N MET A 300 -13.80 -1.38 -5.81
CA MET A 300 -14.40 -2.12 -4.70
C MET A 300 -15.79 -2.71 -5.03
N ASP A 301 -16.48 -2.23 -6.06
CA ASP A 301 -17.71 -2.85 -6.56
C ASP A 301 -17.43 -4.06 -7.50
N GLY A 302 -16.16 -4.25 -7.91
CA GLY A 302 -15.71 -5.34 -8.76
C GLY A 302 -15.98 -5.14 -10.26
N LYS A 303 -16.49 -3.97 -10.67
CA LYS A 303 -16.96 -3.73 -12.04
C LYS A 303 -15.86 -3.26 -12.98
N THR A 304 -14.93 -2.45 -12.48
CA THR A 304 -13.87 -1.87 -13.30
C THR A 304 -12.52 -2.45 -12.92
N ARG A 305 -11.79 -2.93 -13.91
CA ARG A 305 -10.42 -3.43 -13.79
C ARG A 305 -9.53 -2.63 -14.71
N PHE A 306 -8.31 -2.42 -14.28
CA PHE A 306 -7.28 -1.82 -15.11
C PHE A 306 -5.93 -2.45 -14.81
N ARG A 307 -5.01 -2.38 -15.74
CA ARG A 307 -3.60 -2.71 -15.54
C ARG A 307 -2.84 -1.40 -15.40
N MET A 308 -1.89 -1.35 -14.50
CA MET A 308 -0.92 -0.27 -14.55
C MET A 308 -0.06 -0.46 -15.81
N PRO A 309 0.18 0.61 -16.58
CA PRO A 309 1.07 0.52 -17.73
C PRO A 309 2.40 -0.09 -17.30
N SER A 310 2.85 -1.08 -18.05
CA SER A 310 4.05 -1.83 -17.74
C SER A 310 5.24 -0.89 -17.63
N LEU A 311 5.75 -0.76 -16.46
CA LEU A 311 7.10 -0.33 -16.21
C LEU A 311 8.05 -1.40 -16.76
N LYS A 312 9.27 -1.07 -17.05
CA LYS A 312 10.23 -1.90 -17.81
C LYS A 312 10.56 -3.27 -17.21
N GLY A 313 10.06 -3.61 -16.01
CA GLY A 313 10.34 -4.82 -15.24
C GLY A 313 9.12 -5.54 -14.71
N GLU A 314 9.32 -6.44 -13.75
CA GLU A 314 8.30 -7.19 -13.03
C GLU A 314 7.98 -6.51 -11.70
N ALA A 315 6.83 -5.85 -11.62
CA ALA A 315 6.43 -5.05 -10.48
C ALA A 315 5.65 -5.89 -9.44
N ARG A 316 6.08 -5.80 -8.17
CA ARG A 316 5.47 -6.49 -7.03
C ARG A 316 5.30 -5.59 -5.81
N GLU A 317 4.54 -6.06 -4.83
CA GLU A 317 4.36 -5.46 -3.51
C GLU A 317 4.01 -3.97 -3.56
N PRO A 318 2.92 -3.60 -4.25
CA PRO A 318 2.51 -2.21 -4.33
C PRO A 318 2.10 -1.66 -2.96
N SER A 319 2.45 -0.40 -2.72
CA SER A 319 2.02 0.37 -1.56
C SER A 319 1.46 1.70 -2.03
N TRP A 320 0.21 1.95 -1.71
CA TRP A 320 -0.48 3.19 -2.09
C TRP A 320 -0.15 4.31 -1.12
N SER A 321 0.17 5.49 -1.64
CA SER A 321 0.43 6.66 -0.81
C SER A 321 -0.84 7.20 -0.17
N PRO A 322 -0.75 7.89 0.97
CA PRO A 322 -1.83 8.75 1.45
C PRO A 322 -2.23 9.82 0.43
N ILE A 323 -3.38 10.49 0.63
CA ILE A 323 -3.72 11.74 -0.05
C ILE A 323 -2.99 12.89 0.68
N ILE A 324 -2.40 13.80 -0.08
CA ILE A 324 -1.93 15.10 0.44
C ILE A 324 -3.02 16.12 0.13
N ASP A 325 -3.47 16.84 1.14
CA ASP A 325 -4.37 17.99 1.00
C ASP A 325 -3.68 19.19 0.34
#